data_83981a05fe31a8c77008580f979ef829
#
_entry.id   83981a05fe31a8c77008580f979ef829
#
_cell.length_a   1.000
_cell.length_b   1.000
_cell.length_c   1.000
_cell.angle_alpha   90.00
_cell.angle_beta   90.00
_cell.angle_gamma   90.00
#
_symmetry.space_group_name_H-M   'P 1'
#
loop_
_entity.id
_entity.type
_entity.pdbx_description
1 polymer ?
#
loop_
_entity_poly.entity_id
_entity_poly.type
_entity_poly.pdbx_seq_one_letter_code
_entity_poly.pdbx_strand_id
1 'polypeptide(L)'
;MPDTETDIVIVGAGASGCVVAGYLAEHTDARITLLEAGGADKDPLIKIPAGYAKLLEHDRHLWKYDTVPQYGTPRPYRSGKVMGGGSSVNALCYVRGQKRDYDEWNDAVEGEEDWSYEEMLKHFVAQECSDTFHNAYHGASGDMKIELTRHINPLNQLCVKAFQEYGLPYNVDYNGESQIGVSPVQTNIHNGRRCNAVDAYLRRHLKSGRVKAVTGVTVTRVLIREGEAYGVEYLASGRKYRVLARQVVLSAGAVQSPKILMHSGVGPQAELSKFGIPVKVDAPEVGENLQDHPICCVRTYVRDKLGYQDICSGLGAAKAGLRYLLTRDGPIAGNGIETVSHWNPQDFTADPTVQCYHVPVISEDGLIPTGKRPGVTLEVVLLRPRSRGWVRLADANPDSMPLINPNFMEDEQDLSDAVAAIRAARSVMAQDSLAQVTEEELAPGAAVQSDEEIAQWIRKVVNTMWHPVGTCRMGSDDRAVVDARLRVKGVENLRVIDASIMPNIVSANTNAPCQALARKGAVMLAEDYARQH
;
A
#
# COMPACT_ATOMS: atom_id res chain seq x y z
N MET A 1 -18.25 15.23 -27.15
CA MET A 1 -17.27 16.32 -27.06
C MET A 1 -16.12 15.94 -27.96
N PRO A 2 -15.39 16.88 -28.57
CA PRO A 2 -14.18 16.55 -29.31
C PRO A 2 -13.17 15.88 -28.40
N ASP A 3 -12.28 15.08 -29.00
CA ASP A 3 -11.16 14.47 -28.28
C ASP A 3 -10.31 15.57 -27.59
N THR A 4 -9.84 15.33 -26.39
CA THR A 4 -8.98 16.28 -25.67
C THR A 4 -7.53 15.89 -25.97
N GLU A 5 -6.67 16.85 -26.27
CA GLU A 5 -5.23 16.62 -26.50
C GLU A 5 -4.38 17.10 -25.32
N THR A 6 -3.36 16.34 -25.01
CA THR A 6 -2.36 16.64 -23.97
C THR A 6 -1.00 16.05 -24.38
N ASP A 7 0.09 16.44 -23.75
CA ASP A 7 1.38 15.83 -24.03
C ASP A 7 1.54 14.52 -23.25
N ILE A 8 1.12 14.52 -21.97
CA ILE A 8 1.18 13.35 -21.09
C ILE A 8 -0.19 13.11 -20.47
N VAL A 9 -0.73 11.90 -20.58
CA VAL A 9 -1.90 11.46 -19.81
C VAL A 9 -1.47 10.45 -18.74
N ILE A 10 -1.88 10.71 -17.50
CA ILE A 10 -1.61 9.84 -16.35
C ILE A 10 -2.95 9.26 -15.90
N VAL A 11 -3.01 7.94 -15.78
CA VAL A 11 -4.21 7.17 -15.38
C VAL A 11 -4.08 6.73 -13.93
N GLY A 12 -4.91 7.28 -13.06
CA GLY A 12 -4.91 7.07 -11.61
C GLY A 12 -4.19 8.19 -10.87
N ALA A 13 -4.94 8.92 -10.03
CA ALA A 13 -4.40 9.93 -9.11
C ALA A 13 -4.12 9.33 -7.72
N GLY A 14 -3.61 8.09 -7.69
CA GLY A 14 -3.16 7.40 -6.48
C GLY A 14 -1.84 7.96 -5.93
N ALA A 15 -1.21 7.21 -5.01
CA ALA A 15 0.07 7.59 -4.43
C ALA A 15 1.13 7.88 -5.51
N SER A 16 1.28 6.95 -6.47
CA SER A 16 2.25 7.07 -7.57
C SER A 16 1.88 8.17 -8.57
N GLY A 17 0.63 8.19 -9.05
CA GLY A 17 0.21 9.16 -10.08
C GLY A 17 0.28 10.61 -9.61
N CYS A 18 0.07 10.88 -8.30
CA CYS A 18 0.28 12.21 -7.73
C CYS A 18 1.75 12.64 -7.76
N VAL A 19 2.66 11.72 -7.47
CA VAL A 19 4.12 11.96 -7.54
C VAL A 19 4.56 12.21 -8.97
N VAL A 20 4.15 11.35 -9.91
CA VAL A 20 4.49 11.49 -11.34
C VAL A 20 3.99 12.83 -11.89
N ALA A 21 2.71 13.15 -11.66
CA ALA A 21 2.12 14.39 -12.14
C ALA A 21 2.79 15.64 -11.53
N GLY A 22 3.07 15.61 -10.22
CA GLY A 22 3.73 16.70 -9.51
C GLY A 22 5.15 16.92 -10.00
N TYR A 23 5.94 15.85 -10.09
CA TYR A 23 7.32 15.91 -10.56
C TYR A 23 7.43 16.45 -11.99
N LEU A 24 6.64 15.92 -12.91
CA LEU A 24 6.64 16.38 -14.31
C LEU A 24 6.19 17.83 -14.45
N ALA A 25 5.22 18.27 -13.64
CA ALA A 25 4.78 19.67 -13.64
C ALA A 25 5.84 20.67 -13.18
N GLU A 26 6.82 20.22 -12.37
CA GLU A 26 7.96 21.02 -11.91
C GLU A 26 9.14 21.01 -12.87
N HIS A 27 9.39 19.88 -13.53
CA HIS A 27 10.64 19.64 -14.26
C HIS A 27 10.46 19.61 -15.79
N THR A 28 9.23 19.79 -16.30
CA THR A 28 8.94 19.84 -17.74
C THR A 28 7.94 20.97 -18.06
N ASP A 29 7.81 21.32 -19.32
CA ASP A 29 6.78 22.22 -19.84
C ASP A 29 5.54 21.47 -20.36
N ALA A 30 5.52 20.14 -20.25
CA ALA A 30 4.46 19.27 -20.74
C ALA A 30 3.07 19.66 -20.21
N ARG A 31 2.06 19.60 -21.07
CA ARG A 31 0.64 19.64 -20.70
C ARG A 31 0.25 18.30 -20.11
N ILE A 32 -0.16 18.26 -18.85
CA ILE A 32 -0.44 17.03 -18.10
C ILE A 32 -1.93 16.92 -17.82
N THR A 33 -2.54 15.81 -18.26
CA THR A 33 -3.91 15.43 -17.86
C THR A 33 -3.87 14.20 -16.96
N LEU A 34 -4.47 14.31 -15.78
CA LEU A 34 -4.54 13.25 -14.77
C LEU A 34 -6.00 12.78 -14.64
N LEU A 35 -6.24 11.48 -14.86
CA LEU A 35 -7.57 10.86 -14.81
C LEU A 35 -7.72 10.05 -13.54
N GLU A 36 -8.83 10.24 -12.81
CA GLU A 36 -9.11 9.53 -11.55
C GLU A 36 -10.53 8.98 -11.52
N ALA A 37 -10.66 7.72 -11.13
CA ALA A 37 -11.96 7.03 -11.05
C ALA A 37 -12.81 7.51 -9.88
N GLY A 38 -12.18 7.87 -8.77
CA GLY A 38 -12.84 8.43 -7.60
C GLY A 38 -13.07 9.94 -7.71
N GLY A 39 -13.61 10.49 -6.62
CA GLY A 39 -13.79 11.93 -6.46
C GLY A 39 -12.55 12.64 -5.91
N ALA A 40 -12.67 13.95 -5.70
CA ALA A 40 -11.65 14.73 -5.00
C ALA A 40 -11.56 14.35 -3.50
N ASP A 41 -10.39 14.55 -2.90
CA ASP A 41 -10.08 14.25 -1.48
C ASP A 41 -10.67 15.27 -0.48
N LYS A 42 -11.93 15.64 -0.66
CA LYS A 42 -12.63 16.68 0.11
C LYS A 42 -13.28 16.18 1.40
N ASP A 43 -13.44 14.87 1.55
CA ASP A 43 -14.05 14.28 2.75
C ASP A 43 -13.19 14.59 3.99
N PRO A 44 -13.78 15.21 5.05
CA PRO A 44 -13.03 15.52 6.27
C PRO A 44 -12.37 14.31 6.92
N LEU A 45 -12.97 13.11 6.81
CA LEU A 45 -12.41 11.88 7.36
C LEU A 45 -11.06 11.50 6.71
N ILE A 46 -10.81 11.90 5.46
CA ILE A 46 -9.50 11.71 4.83
C ILE A 46 -8.41 12.51 5.56
N LYS A 47 -8.74 13.71 6.06
CA LYS A 47 -7.75 14.59 6.70
C LYS A 47 -7.55 14.31 8.19
N ILE A 48 -8.50 13.64 8.81
CA ILE A 48 -8.42 13.20 10.21
C ILE A 48 -7.62 11.90 10.28
N PRO A 49 -6.49 11.81 11.02
CA PRO A 49 -5.67 10.60 11.05
C PRO A 49 -6.46 9.34 11.41
N ALA A 50 -7.17 9.30 12.53
CA ALA A 50 -8.01 8.16 12.90
C ALA A 50 -9.26 7.98 12.00
N GLY A 51 -9.52 8.90 11.09
CA GLY A 51 -10.69 8.87 10.20
C GLY A 51 -10.69 7.69 9.22
N TYR A 52 -9.52 7.11 8.92
CA TYR A 52 -9.43 5.94 8.03
C TYR A 52 -10.28 4.76 8.52
N ALA A 53 -10.36 4.53 9.83
CA ALA A 53 -11.18 3.46 10.38
C ALA A 53 -12.66 3.61 10.00
N LYS A 54 -13.19 4.85 10.01
CA LYS A 54 -14.56 5.14 9.57
C LYS A 54 -14.73 5.06 8.05
N LEU A 55 -13.70 5.39 7.27
CA LEU A 55 -13.72 5.21 5.82
C LEU A 55 -13.81 3.72 5.47
N LEU A 56 -13.05 2.86 6.16
CA LEU A 56 -13.08 1.40 5.99
C LEU A 56 -14.40 0.80 6.47
N GLU A 57 -14.85 1.14 7.69
CA GLU A 57 -16.11 0.64 8.27
C GLU A 57 -17.33 0.89 7.36
N HIS A 58 -17.32 2.01 6.62
CA HIS A 58 -18.42 2.39 5.75
C HIS A 58 -18.12 2.24 4.27
N ASP A 59 -17.04 1.56 3.90
CA ASP A 59 -16.58 1.35 2.51
C ASP A 59 -16.56 2.65 1.67
N ARG A 60 -16.15 3.79 2.28
CA ARG A 60 -16.13 5.10 1.63
C ARG A 60 -14.84 5.33 0.86
N HIS A 61 -14.96 5.80 -0.36
CA HIS A 61 -13.81 6.11 -1.22
C HIS A 61 -12.96 4.89 -1.56
N LEU A 62 -13.56 3.71 -1.66
CA LEU A 62 -12.89 2.44 -1.92
C LEU A 62 -13.40 1.77 -3.19
N TRP A 63 -12.49 1.13 -3.91
CA TRP A 63 -12.81 -0.01 -4.74
C TRP A 63 -13.13 -1.19 -3.84
N LYS A 64 -14.20 -1.89 -4.15
CA LYS A 64 -14.66 -3.08 -3.41
C LYS A 64 -14.48 -4.27 -4.31
N TYR A 65 -13.50 -5.08 -3.99
CA TYR A 65 -13.29 -6.36 -4.64
C TYR A 65 -13.53 -7.46 -3.62
N ASP A 66 -13.87 -8.62 -4.10
CA ASP A 66 -13.80 -9.86 -3.37
C ASP A 66 -12.81 -10.78 -4.09
N THR A 67 -11.96 -11.48 -3.32
CA THR A 67 -11.06 -12.48 -3.90
C THR A 67 -11.86 -13.67 -4.40
N VAL A 68 -11.28 -14.46 -5.30
CA VAL A 68 -11.77 -15.83 -5.50
C VAL A 68 -11.69 -16.56 -4.15
N PRO A 69 -12.62 -17.51 -3.88
CA PRO A 69 -12.59 -18.25 -2.61
C PRO A 69 -11.26 -18.95 -2.38
N GLN A 70 -10.59 -18.64 -1.28
CA GLN A 70 -9.46 -19.40 -0.74
C GLN A 70 -9.89 -20.12 0.52
N TYR A 71 -9.56 -21.39 0.66
CA TYR A 71 -10.01 -22.23 1.79
C TYR A 71 -11.52 -22.15 2.01
N GLY A 72 -12.28 -22.06 0.91
CA GLY A 72 -13.74 -22.00 0.91
C GLY A 72 -14.38 -20.63 1.19
N THR A 73 -13.58 -19.56 1.39
CA THR A 73 -14.09 -18.24 1.75
C THR A 73 -13.48 -17.15 0.87
N PRO A 74 -14.29 -16.29 0.20
CA PRO A 74 -13.78 -15.07 -0.42
C PRO A 74 -13.36 -14.07 0.68
N ARG A 75 -12.35 -13.25 0.38
CA ARG A 75 -11.86 -12.21 1.29
C ARG A 75 -12.18 -10.83 0.73
N PRO A 76 -12.65 -9.90 1.57
CA PRO A 76 -12.77 -8.50 1.15
C PRO A 76 -11.41 -7.93 0.75
N TYR A 77 -11.32 -7.39 -0.46
CA TYR A 77 -10.12 -6.76 -0.97
C TYR A 77 -10.42 -5.31 -1.31
N ARG A 78 -9.68 -4.38 -0.75
CA ARG A 78 -10.01 -2.95 -0.84
C ARG A 78 -8.83 -2.14 -1.35
N SER A 79 -9.09 -1.13 -2.16
CA SER A 79 -8.10 -0.11 -2.53
C SER A 79 -8.75 1.26 -2.65
N GLY A 80 -7.96 2.33 -2.55
CA GLY A 80 -8.49 3.69 -2.60
C GLY A 80 -9.09 4.05 -3.96
N LYS A 81 -10.32 4.62 -3.96
CA LYS A 81 -11.01 5.18 -5.14
C LYS A 81 -11.32 6.65 -4.89
N VAL A 82 -10.29 7.44 -4.88
CA VAL A 82 -10.31 8.88 -4.58
C VAL A 82 -8.96 9.49 -4.96
N MET A 83 -8.89 10.78 -5.21
CA MET A 83 -7.61 11.46 -5.36
C MET A 83 -6.69 11.19 -4.17
N GLY A 84 -5.45 10.82 -4.44
CA GLY A 84 -4.48 10.29 -3.47
C GLY A 84 -4.52 8.76 -3.33
N GLY A 85 -5.56 8.08 -3.84
CA GLY A 85 -5.69 6.63 -3.80
C GLY A 85 -5.52 6.07 -2.39
N GLY A 86 -4.69 5.03 -2.24
CA GLY A 86 -4.36 4.41 -0.95
C GLY A 86 -3.83 5.40 0.08
N SER A 87 -3.04 6.43 -0.31
CA SER A 87 -2.51 7.43 0.62
C SER A 87 -3.60 8.28 1.30
N SER A 88 -4.81 8.32 0.73
CA SER A 88 -5.96 9.05 1.28
C SER A 88 -6.80 8.22 2.27
N VAL A 89 -6.65 6.88 2.25
CA VAL A 89 -7.51 5.96 3.03
C VAL A 89 -6.74 4.98 3.92
N ASN A 90 -5.41 4.90 3.81
CA ASN A 90 -4.55 4.01 4.59
C ASN A 90 -4.43 4.43 6.07
N ALA A 91 -3.79 3.58 6.87
CA ALA A 91 -3.51 3.81 8.29
C ALA A 91 -2.26 4.68 8.56
N LEU A 92 -1.72 5.38 7.58
CA LEU A 92 -0.66 6.39 7.68
C LEU A 92 0.73 5.90 8.13
N CYS A 93 0.96 4.63 8.29
CA CYS A 93 2.28 4.12 8.67
C CYS A 93 3.29 4.36 7.54
N TYR A 94 4.45 4.92 7.87
CA TYR A 94 5.53 5.21 6.95
C TYR A 94 6.69 4.24 7.19
N VAL A 95 6.85 3.27 6.30
CA VAL A 95 7.89 2.23 6.36
C VAL A 95 8.53 2.12 4.99
N ARG A 96 9.86 2.02 4.93
CA ARG A 96 10.61 2.00 3.66
C ARG A 96 10.95 0.61 3.16
N GLY A 97 11.07 -0.35 4.06
CA GLY A 97 11.58 -1.69 3.76
C GLY A 97 13.06 -1.84 4.05
N GLN A 98 13.60 -2.95 3.60
CA GLN A 98 14.98 -3.37 3.85
C GLN A 98 15.85 -3.12 2.62
N LYS A 99 17.16 -2.99 2.86
CA LYS A 99 18.16 -2.86 1.78
C LYS A 99 18.01 -3.97 0.75
N ARG A 100 17.87 -5.20 1.21
CA ARG A 100 17.72 -6.39 0.37
C ARG A 100 16.56 -6.31 -0.60
N ASP A 101 15.44 -5.67 -0.25
CA ASP A 101 14.26 -5.58 -1.12
C ASP A 101 14.60 -4.89 -2.45
N TYR A 102 15.38 -3.80 -2.38
CA TYR A 102 15.77 -2.99 -3.53
C TYR A 102 16.95 -3.56 -4.28
N ASP A 103 17.89 -4.20 -3.59
CA ASP A 103 18.99 -4.92 -4.23
C ASP A 103 18.43 -6.07 -5.08
N GLU A 104 17.40 -6.80 -4.62
CA GLU A 104 16.67 -7.80 -5.41
C GLU A 104 15.93 -7.18 -6.62
N TRP A 105 15.45 -5.92 -6.52
CA TRP A 105 14.90 -5.23 -7.69
C TRP A 105 15.97 -4.90 -8.72
N ASN A 106 17.16 -4.49 -8.25
CA ASN A 106 18.30 -4.23 -9.11
C ASN A 106 18.77 -5.50 -9.83
N ASP A 107 18.79 -6.63 -9.13
CA ASP A 107 19.11 -7.93 -9.71
C ASP A 107 18.09 -8.34 -10.80
N ALA A 108 16.80 -8.06 -10.58
CA ALA A 108 15.73 -8.39 -11.53
C ALA A 108 15.85 -7.62 -12.86
N VAL A 109 16.52 -6.48 -12.88
CA VAL A 109 16.79 -5.69 -14.09
C VAL A 109 18.23 -5.80 -14.58
N GLU A 110 19.04 -6.69 -14.00
CA GLU A 110 20.43 -6.97 -14.37
C GLU A 110 21.31 -5.70 -14.48
N GLY A 111 20.98 -4.66 -13.71
CA GLY A 111 21.70 -3.40 -13.70
C GLY A 111 21.49 -2.50 -14.94
N GLU A 112 20.49 -2.77 -15.79
CA GLU A 112 20.15 -1.87 -16.91
C GLU A 112 19.80 -0.45 -16.46
N GLU A 113 19.22 -0.32 -15.27
CA GLU A 113 19.03 0.92 -14.51
C GLU A 113 19.30 0.62 -13.04
N ASP A 114 19.83 1.58 -12.28
CA ASP A 114 20.17 1.37 -10.88
C ASP A 114 18.93 1.43 -9.99
N TRP A 115 18.42 0.27 -9.56
CA TRP A 115 17.33 0.11 -8.61
C TRP A 115 17.80 -0.32 -7.22
N SER A 116 19.11 -0.27 -6.96
CA SER A 116 19.70 -0.62 -5.66
C SER A 116 19.15 0.21 -4.51
N TYR A 117 19.35 -0.28 -3.29
CA TYR A 117 18.94 0.46 -2.10
C TYR A 117 19.57 1.86 -2.03
N GLU A 118 20.84 1.98 -2.38
CA GLU A 118 21.57 3.24 -2.37
C GLU A 118 20.91 4.28 -3.31
N GLU A 119 20.45 3.85 -4.48
CA GLU A 119 19.74 4.74 -5.39
C GLU A 119 18.33 5.05 -4.87
N MET A 120 17.60 4.04 -4.42
CA MET A 120 16.25 4.23 -3.89
C MET A 120 16.24 5.09 -2.62
N LEU A 121 17.28 5.01 -1.79
CA LEU A 121 17.44 5.87 -0.61
C LEU A 121 17.48 7.35 -0.99
N LYS A 122 18.11 7.74 -2.11
CA LYS A 122 18.09 9.13 -2.59
C LYS A 122 16.66 9.62 -2.87
N HIS A 123 15.82 8.74 -3.43
CA HIS A 123 14.42 9.07 -3.68
C HIS A 123 13.61 9.15 -2.38
N PHE A 124 13.86 8.29 -1.40
CA PHE A 124 13.25 8.38 -0.07
C PHE A 124 13.62 9.66 0.66
N VAL A 125 14.91 10.00 0.69
CA VAL A 125 15.41 11.24 1.31
C VAL A 125 14.83 12.48 0.62
N ALA A 126 14.78 12.46 -0.72
CA ALA A 126 14.26 13.61 -1.49
C ALA A 126 12.75 13.83 -1.33
N GLN A 127 11.96 12.78 -1.07
CA GLN A 127 10.51 12.93 -0.88
C GLN A 127 10.12 13.34 0.54
N GLU A 128 10.97 13.08 1.52
CA GLU A 128 10.66 13.17 2.95
C GLU A 128 10.98 14.53 3.56
N CYS A 129 10.10 14.97 4.46
CA CYS A 129 10.34 16.04 5.41
C CYS A 129 10.03 15.49 6.81
N SER A 130 11.04 14.87 7.44
CA SER A 130 10.96 14.39 8.81
C SER A 130 11.05 15.55 9.80
N ASP A 131 10.25 15.52 10.86
CA ASP A 131 10.35 16.46 11.98
C ASP A 131 11.25 15.97 13.11
N THR A 132 11.69 14.71 13.04
CA THR A 132 12.39 14.04 14.14
C THR A 132 13.82 13.64 13.76
N PHE A 133 14.02 13.04 12.58
CA PHE A 133 15.31 12.48 12.17
C PHE A 133 15.98 13.36 11.13
N HIS A 134 17.28 13.64 11.35
CA HIS A 134 18.14 14.46 10.49
C HIS A 134 19.50 13.77 10.32
N ASN A 135 19.55 12.73 9.49
CA ASN A 135 20.75 11.92 9.23
C ASN A 135 20.79 11.48 7.75
N ALA A 136 21.73 10.61 7.39
CA ALA A 136 21.89 10.14 6.01
C ALA A 136 20.68 9.37 5.46
N TYR A 137 19.84 8.84 6.34
CA TYR A 137 18.64 8.09 5.96
C TYR A 137 17.40 8.97 5.81
N HIS A 138 17.39 10.22 6.32
CA HIS A 138 16.18 11.04 6.45
C HIS A 138 16.31 12.41 5.80
N GLY A 139 15.26 12.79 5.05
CA GLY A 139 15.15 14.11 4.44
C GLY A 139 14.43 15.11 5.34
N ALA A 140 14.82 16.39 5.23
CA ALA A 140 14.22 17.50 5.98
C ALA A 140 13.45 18.49 5.09
N SER A 141 13.50 18.37 3.76
CA SER A 141 13.00 19.38 2.82
C SER A 141 12.02 18.86 1.78
N GLY A 142 11.73 17.56 1.78
CA GLY A 142 10.76 16.96 0.85
C GLY A 142 9.31 17.37 1.15
N ASP A 143 8.43 16.97 0.28
CA ASP A 143 7.02 17.34 0.33
C ASP A 143 6.18 16.47 1.27
N MET A 144 6.57 15.19 1.45
CA MET A 144 5.88 14.26 2.33
C MET A 144 6.29 14.51 3.79
N LYS A 145 5.36 15.02 4.57
CA LYS A 145 5.58 15.30 5.99
C LYS A 145 5.50 14.02 6.80
N ILE A 146 6.55 13.75 7.58
CA ILE A 146 6.68 12.56 8.43
C ILE A 146 6.93 13.02 9.86
N GLU A 147 6.15 12.48 10.80
CA GLU A 147 6.37 12.66 12.23
C GLU A 147 6.44 11.33 12.97
N LEU A 148 7.21 11.30 14.03
CA LEU A 148 7.18 10.19 14.97
C LEU A 148 5.90 10.28 15.80
N THR A 149 5.27 9.14 16.09
CA THR A 149 4.07 9.08 16.94
C THR A 149 4.29 9.82 18.25
N ARG A 150 3.46 10.84 18.53
CA ARG A 150 3.60 11.73 19.70
C ARG A 150 2.99 11.15 20.97
N HIS A 151 1.95 10.35 20.83
CA HIS A 151 1.25 9.72 21.94
C HIS A 151 1.42 8.22 21.85
N ILE A 152 1.84 7.61 22.94
CA ILE A 152 1.87 6.15 23.08
C ILE A 152 0.94 5.80 24.25
N ASN A 153 -0.14 5.11 23.92
CA ASN A 153 -1.12 4.62 24.88
C ASN A 153 -0.43 3.73 25.92
N PRO A 154 -0.83 3.75 27.20
CA PRO A 154 -0.26 2.90 28.23
C PRO A 154 -0.22 1.41 27.86
N LEU A 155 -1.24 0.89 27.15
CA LEU A 155 -1.23 -0.50 26.69
C LEU A 155 -0.14 -0.74 25.65
N ASN A 156 0.10 0.22 24.73
CA ASN A 156 1.20 0.13 23.76
C ASN A 156 2.57 0.24 24.43
N GLN A 157 2.71 1.00 25.51
CA GLN A 157 3.95 1.01 26.31
C GLN A 157 4.23 -0.36 26.93
N LEU A 158 3.20 -1.06 27.42
CA LEU A 158 3.32 -2.43 27.92
C LEU A 158 3.69 -3.41 26.80
N CYS A 159 3.14 -3.23 25.58
CA CYS A 159 3.54 -4.02 24.42
C CYS A 159 5.04 -3.81 24.11
N VAL A 160 5.50 -2.57 24.02
CA VAL A 160 6.94 -2.27 23.81
C VAL A 160 7.81 -2.99 24.87
N LYS A 161 7.42 -2.90 26.13
CA LYS A 161 8.15 -3.53 27.21
C LYS A 161 8.13 -5.07 27.10
N ALA A 162 6.99 -5.66 26.76
CA ALA A 162 6.87 -7.10 26.57
C ALA A 162 7.74 -7.61 25.40
N PHE A 163 7.82 -6.88 24.29
CA PHE A 163 8.74 -7.21 23.21
C PHE A 163 10.20 -7.11 23.63
N GLN A 164 10.57 -6.14 24.48
CA GLN A 164 11.91 -6.05 25.05
C GLN A 164 12.20 -7.20 26.05
N GLU A 165 11.24 -7.57 26.89
CA GLU A 165 11.32 -8.74 27.79
C GLU A 165 11.46 -10.04 26.99
N TYR A 166 10.85 -10.12 25.80
CA TYR A 166 11.00 -11.24 24.87
C TYR A 166 12.36 -11.27 24.17
N GLY A 167 13.15 -10.17 24.21
CA GLY A 167 14.51 -10.10 23.69
C GLY A 167 14.72 -9.16 22.50
N LEU A 168 13.70 -8.45 22.02
CA LEU A 168 13.87 -7.47 20.93
C LEU A 168 14.49 -6.17 21.47
N PRO A 169 15.44 -5.57 20.73
CA PRO A 169 15.94 -4.24 21.06
C PRO A 169 14.88 -3.16 20.85
N TYR A 170 14.95 -2.09 21.66
CA TYR A 170 14.22 -0.87 21.33
C TYR A 170 14.90 -0.15 20.16
N ASN A 171 14.16 0.10 19.11
CA ASN A 171 14.65 0.80 17.92
C ASN A 171 13.75 2.00 17.63
N VAL A 172 14.26 3.21 17.82
CA VAL A 172 13.46 4.42 17.57
C VAL A 172 13.30 4.74 16.08
N ASP A 173 14.20 4.21 15.24
CA ASP A 173 14.29 4.51 13.80
C ASP A 173 14.42 3.25 12.94
N TYR A 174 13.31 2.60 12.67
CA TYR A 174 13.25 1.42 11.80
C TYR A 174 13.37 1.74 10.30
N ASN A 175 13.41 3.01 9.92
CA ASN A 175 13.71 3.48 8.57
C ASN A 175 15.17 3.96 8.41
N GLY A 176 15.98 3.80 9.47
CA GLY A 176 17.41 4.09 9.49
C GLY A 176 18.26 2.91 9.03
N GLU A 177 19.36 2.67 9.75
CA GLU A 177 20.36 1.63 9.42
C GLU A 177 19.80 0.22 9.57
N SER A 178 18.93 -0.02 10.57
CA SER A 178 18.34 -1.34 10.87
C SER A 178 16.85 -1.23 11.12
N GLN A 179 16.10 -2.17 10.56
CA GLN A 179 14.66 -2.30 10.81
C GLN A 179 14.37 -3.10 12.11
N ILE A 180 15.34 -3.88 12.63
CA ILE A 180 15.15 -4.81 13.75
C ILE A 180 14.77 -4.08 15.02
N GLY A 181 13.71 -4.55 15.70
CA GLY A 181 13.35 -4.10 17.03
C GLY A 181 11.90 -3.68 17.21
N VAL A 182 11.58 -3.18 18.39
CA VAL A 182 10.28 -2.60 18.74
C VAL A 182 10.38 -1.07 18.77
N SER A 183 9.43 -0.40 18.13
CA SER A 183 9.54 1.01 17.75
C SER A 183 8.23 1.78 17.97
N PRO A 184 8.27 3.09 18.23
CA PRO A 184 7.15 3.98 17.92
C PRO A 184 6.98 4.08 16.39
N VAL A 185 5.74 4.22 15.91
CA VAL A 185 5.44 4.30 14.49
C VAL A 185 5.80 5.66 13.92
N GLN A 186 6.50 5.68 12.78
CA GLN A 186 6.65 6.88 11.93
C GLN A 186 5.42 7.01 11.03
N THR A 187 4.86 8.20 10.94
CA THR A 187 3.58 8.42 10.25
C THR A 187 3.63 9.59 9.28
N ASN A 188 2.87 9.51 8.20
CA ASN A 188 2.64 10.65 7.32
C ASN A 188 1.52 11.56 7.86
N ILE A 189 1.70 12.00 9.10
CA ILE A 189 0.89 13.00 9.81
C ILE A 189 1.70 14.29 9.95
N HIS A 190 1.02 15.41 9.95
CA HIS A 190 1.61 16.71 10.27
C HIS A 190 0.59 17.60 10.96
N ASN A 191 0.93 18.06 12.15
CA ASN A 191 0.04 18.90 12.98
C ASN A 191 -1.36 18.28 13.15
N GLY A 192 -1.41 16.97 13.47
CA GLY A 192 -2.65 16.22 13.68
C GLY A 192 -3.49 16.04 12.41
N ARG A 193 -2.90 16.12 11.21
CA ARG A 193 -3.59 15.91 9.93
C ARG A 193 -2.80 14.98 9.05
N ARG A 194 -3.51 14.12 8.30
CA ARG A 194 -2.93 13.31 7.21
C ARG A 194 -2.25 14.21 6.18
N CYS A 195 -1.00 13.89 5.83
CA CYS A 195 -0.34 14.33 4.62
C CYS A 195 -0.47 13.23 3.57
N ASN A 196 -1.47 13.33 2.68
CA ASN A 196 -1.62 12.39 1.57
C ASN A 196 -0.82 12.84 0.34
N ALA A 197 -0.71 11.99 -0.68
CA ALA A 197 0.05 12.30 -1.90
C ALA A 197 -0.50 13.53 -2.66
N VAL A 198 -1.80 13.84 -2.53
CA VAL A 198 -2.37 15.06 -3.13
C VAL A 198 -1.82 16.31 -2.44
N ASP A 199 -1.78 16.30 -1.10
CA ASP A 199 -1.28 17.46 -0.34
C ASP A 199 0.23 17.65 -0.55
N ALA A 200 0.97 16.55 -0.56
CA ALA A 200 2.41 16.58 -0.75
C ALA A 200 2.80 17.04 -2.17
N TYR A 201 2.32 16.39 -3.20
CA TYR A 201 2.91 16.54 -4.54
C TYR A 201 2.02 17.26 -5.55
N LEU A 202 0.69 17.20 -5.42
CA LEU A 202 -0.20 17.56 -6.52
C LEU A 202 -0.95 18.87 -6.32
N ARG A 203 -1.35 19.21 -5.10
CA ARG A 203 -2.30 20.31 -4.81
C ARG A 203 -1.84 21.66 -5.35
N ARG A 204 -0.54 21.98 -5.29
CA ARG A 204 0.01 23.23 -5.83
C ARG A 204 -0.12 23.33 -7.35
N HIS A 205 0.04 22.21 -8.05
CA HIS A 205 -0.02 22.13 -9.51
C HIS A 205 -1.45 22.14 -10.05
N LEU A 206 -2.41 21.61 -9.28
CA LEU A 206 -3.84 21.80 -9.58
C LEU A 206 -4.27 23.26 -9.46
N LYS A 207 -3.80 23.97 -8.41
CA LYS A 207 -4.11 25.38 -8.19
C LYS A 207 -3.49 26.30 -9.24
N SER A 208 -2.28 26.01 -9.68
CA SER A 208 -1.59 26.79 -10.72
C SER A 208 -2.04 26.46 -12.14
N GLY A 209 -2.84 25.40 -12.33
CA GLY A 209 -3.28 24.94 -13.64
C GLY A 209 -2.22 24.16 -14.45
N ARG A 210 -1.07 23.84 -13.86
CA ARG A 210 -0.02 23.03 -14.50
C ARG A 210 -0.46 21.58 -14.73
N VAL A 211 -1.33 21.05 -13.89
CA VAL A 211 -1.96 19.73 -14.03
C VAL A 211 -3.46 19.89 -14.12
N LYS A 212 -4.06 19.31 -15.16
CA LYS A 212 -5.52 19.21 -15.32
C LYS A 212 -5.98 17.85 -14.79
N ALA A 213 -6.68 17.82 -13.66
CA ALA A 213 -7.29 16.60 -13.14
C ALA A 213 -8.75 16.46 -13.55
N VAL A 214 -9.14 15.26 -14.00
CA VAL A 214 -10.52 14.87 -14.30
C VAL A 214 -10.88 13.71 -13.38
N THR A 215 -11.85 13.93 -12.50
CA THR A 215 -12.28 12.95 -11.48
C THR A 215 -13.63 12.34 -11.80
N GLY A 216 -13.95 11.17 -11.24
CA GLY A 216 -15.19 10.44 -11.49
C GLY A 216 -15.21 9.80 -12.88
N VAL A 217 -14.05 9.43 -13.43
CA VAL A 217 -13.90 8.87 -14.77
C VAL A 217 -13.13 7.55 -14.72
N THR A 218 -13.68 6.51 -15.32
CA THR A 218 -13.04 5.19 -15.36
C THR A 218 -12.36 4.98 -16.71
N VAL A 219 -11.03 4.88 -16.73
CA VAL A 219 -10.28 4.51 -17.93
C VAL A 219 -10.55 3.06 -18.27
N THR A 220 -10.96 2.80 -19.50
CA THR A 220 -11.34 1.46 -19.97
C THR A 220 -10.23 0.77 -20.74
N ARG A 221 -9.42 1.53 -21.48
CA ARG A 221 -8.28 0.99 -22.24
C ARG A 221 -7.32 2.09 -22.69
N VAL A 222 -6.10 1.69 -23.00
CA VAL A 222 -5.12 2.46 -23.77
C VAL A 222 -5.45 2.33 -25.26
N LEU A 223 -5.35 3.40 -25.99
CA LEU A 223 -5.50 3.44 -27.46
C LEU A 223 -4.13 3.13 -28.07
N ILE A 224 -4.01 1.97 -28.71
CA ILE A 224 -2.77 1.50 -29.33
C ILE A 224 -3.01 1.25 -30.83
N ARG A 225 -2.13 1.76 -31.67
CA ARG A 225 -2.12 1.55 -33.11
C ARG A 225 -0.68 1.32 -33.58
N GLU A 226 -0.46 0.29 -34.37
CA GLU A 226 0.87 -0.06 -34.96
C GLU A 226 2.00 -0.17 -33.90
N GLY A 227 1.67 -0.71 -32.71
CA GLY A 227 2.63 -0.85 -31.60
C GLY A 227 2.85 0.42 -30.77
N GLU A 228 2.14 1.52 -31.05
CA GLU A 228 2.30 2.80 -30.38
C GLU A 228 1.05 3.21 -29.61
N ALA A 229 1.18 3.59 -28.36
CA ALA A 229 0.12 4.20 -27.57
C ALA A 229 -0.03 5.68 -27.93
N TYR A 230 -1.29 6.11 -28.19
CA TYR A 230 -1.59 7.49 -28.59
C TYR A 230 -2.69 8.15 -27.75
N GLY A 231 -3.06 7.54 -26.63
CA GLY A 231 -4.06 8.09 -25.72
C GLY A 231 -4.80 7.02 -24.94
N VAL A 232 -5.91 7.42 -24.31
CA VAL A 232 -6.78 6.52 -23.53
C VAL A 232 -8.26 6.77 -23.81
N GLU A 233 -9.08 5.72 -23.69
CA GLU A 233 -10.54 5.78 -23.66
C GLU A 233 -11.02 5.67 -22.21
N TYR A 234 -11.99 6.50 -21.83
CA TYR A 234 -12.58 6.48 -20.50
C TYR A 234 -14.09 6.67 -20.52
N LEU A 235 -14.74 6.23 -19.48
CA LEU A 235 -16.16 6.42 -19.21
C LEU A 235 -16.38 7.56 -18.21
N ALA A 236 -17.30 8.45 -18.54
CA ALA A 236 -17.82 9.48 -17.64
C ALA A 236 -19.34 9.54 -17.76
N SER A 237 -20.07 9.32 -16.67
CA SER A 237 -21.53 9.30 -16.65
C SER A 237 -22.14 8.41 -17.75
N GLY A 238 -21.57 7.22 -17.95
CA GLY A 238 -22.01 6.21 -18.93
C GLY A 238 -21.70 6.53 -20.40
N ARG A 239 -20.93 7.60 -20.67
CA ARG A 239 -20.51 7.99 -22.03
C ARG A 239 -19.02 7.80 -22.20
N LYS A 240 -18.62 7.41 -23.42
CA LYS A 240 -17.22 7.24 -23.81
C LYS A 240 -16.59 8.55 -24.26
N TYR A 241 -15.38 8.79 -23.80
CA TYR A 241 -14.53 9.93 -24.15
C TYR A 241 -13.11 9.45 -24.41
N ARG A 242 -12.30 10.30 -25.05
CA ARG A 242 -10.89 10.04 -25.34
C ARG A 242 -10.02 11.22 -24.91
N VAL A 243 -8.83 10.88 -24.43
CA VAL A 243 -7.72 11.83 -24.31
C VAL A 243 -6.60 11.30 -25.21
N LEU A 244 -6.23 12.09 -26.21
CA LEU A 244 -5.08 11.81 -27.06
C LEU A 244 -3.83 12.38 -26.39
N ALA A 245 -2.74 11.61 -26.39
CA ALA A 245 -1.51 11.99 -25.72
C ALA A 245 -0.30 11.37 -26.42
N ARG A 246 0.84 12.06 -26.36
CA ARG A 246 2.13 11.53 -26.83
C ARG A 246 2.73 10.50 -25.89
N GLN A 247 2.43 10.60 -24.59
CA GLN A 247 2.88 9.65 -23.56
C GLN A 247 1.68 9.24 -22.70
N VAL A 248 1.56 7.95 -22.44
CA VAL A 248 0.55 7.36 -21.55
C VAL A 248 1.25 6.73 -20.35
N VAL A 249 0.83 7.10 -19.13
CA VAL A 249 1.33 6.50 -17.88
C VAL A 249 0.17 5.86 -17.15
N LEU A 250 0.27 4.56 -16.90
CA LEU A 250 -0.63 3.85 -16.00
C LEU A 250 -0.09 3.93 -14.57
N SER A 251 -0.88 4.48 -13.67
CA SER A 251 -0.64 4.57 -12.22
C SER A 251 -1.90 4.17 -11.45
N ALA A 252 -2.61 3.16 -11.96
CA ALA A 252 -3.91 2.73 -11.45
C ALA A 252 -3.81 1.64 -10.35
N GLY A 253 -2.58 1.25 -9.98
CA GLY A 253 -2.27 0.27 -8.94
C GLY A 253 -2.36 -1.18 -9.41
N ALA A 254 -1.89 -2.10 -8.56
CA ALA A 254 -1.67 -3.51 -8.90
C ALA A 254 -2.93 -4.30 -9.32
N VAL A 255 -4.12 -3.76 -9.11
CA VAL A 255 -5.38 -4.40 -9.56
C VAL A 255 -5.87 -3.80 -10.89
N GLN A 256 -5.84 -2.48 -11.03
CA GLN A 256 -6.44 -1.82 -12.20
C GLN A 256 -5.45 -1.67 -13.37
N SER A 257 -4.15 -1.50 -13.13
CA SER A 257 -3.15 -1.35 -14.20
C SER A 257 -3.09 -2.60 -15.10
N PRO A 258 -2.97 -3.84 -14.59
CA PRO A 258 -3.02 -5.03 -15.43
C PRO A 258 -4.37 -5.20 -16.12
N LYS A 259 -5.49 -4.88 -15.45
CA LYS A 259 -6.83 -4.92 -16.06
C LYS A 259 -6.93 -3.99 -17.27
N ILE A 260 -6.42 -2.75 -17.16
CA ILE A 260 -6.42 -1.78 -18.26
C ILE A 260 -5.54 -2.28 -19.41
N LEU A 261 -4.36 -2.85 -19.13
CA LEU A 261 -3.49 -3.46 -20.15
C LEU A 261 -4.22 -4.58 -20.89
N MET A 262 -4.84 -5.52 -20.19
CA MET A 262 -5.59 -6.62 -20.77
C MET A 262 -6.75 -6.12 -21.68
N HIS A 263 -7.54 -5.16 -21.22
CA HIS A 263 -8.58 -4.54 -22.07
C HIS A 263 -8.04 -3.74 -23.25
N SER A 264 -6.75 -3.40 -23.24
CA SER A 264 -6.05 -2.73 -24.35
C SER A 264 -5.50 -3.70 -25.39
N GLY A 265 -5.57 -5.02 -25.10
CA GLY A 265 -4.99 -6.08 -25.95
C GLY A 265 -3.53 -6.39 -25.60
N VAL A 266 -3.04 -5.99 -24.43
CA VAL A 266 -1.70 -6.30 -23.91
C VAL A 266 -1.87 -7.25 -22.72
N GLY A 267 -1.54 -8.51 -22.88
CA GLY A 267 -1.76 -9.51 -21.83
C GLY A 267 -1.68 -10.94 -22.35
N PRO A 268 -1.97 -11.94 -21.49
CA PRO A 268 -1.90 -13.35 -21.87
C PRO A 268 -2.84 -13.65 -23.04
N GLN A 269 -2.32 -14.08 -24.19
CA GLN A 269 -3.11 -14.36 -25.40
C GLN A 269 -4.28 -15.30 -25.12
N ALA A 270 -4.03 -16.37 -24.36
CA ALA A 270 -5.06 -17.35 -24.02
C ALA A 270 -6.21 -16.74 -23.21
N GLU A 271 -5.92 -15.81 -22.32
CA GLU A 271 -6.92 -15.11 -21.49
C GLU A 271 -7.73 -14.12 -22.33
N LEU A 272 -7.05 -13.27 -23.11
CA LEU A 272 -7.68 -12.26 -23.96
C LEU A 272 -8.61 -12.90 -25.00
N SER A 273 -8.19 -14.03 -25.58
CA SER A 273 -8.95 -14.75 -26.59
C SER A 273 -10.28 -15.32 -26.07
N LYS A 274 -10.36 -15.72 -24.79
CA LYS A 274 -11.62 -16.16 -24.14
C LYS A 274 -12.72 -15.11 -24.23
N PHE A 275 -12.33 -13.84 -24.18
CA PHE A 275 -13.26 -12.71 -24.18
C PHE A 275 -13.35 -11.98 -25.53
N GLY A 276 -12.73 -12.52 -26.58
CA GLY A 276 -12.72 -11.91 -27.90
C GLY A 276 -11.99 -10.57 -27.97
N ILE A 277 -11.05 -10.31 -27.04
CA ILE A 277 -10.22 -9.11 -27.04
C ILE A 277 -9.06 -9.33 -28.03
N PRO A 278 -8.92 -8.45 -29.07
CA PRO A 278 -7.83 -8.57 -30.02
C PRO A 278 -6.46 -8.43 -29.34
N VAL A 279 -5.61 -9.44 -29.48
CA VAL A 279 -4.24 -9.43 -28.94
C VAL A 279 -3.38 -8.49 -29.79
N LYS A 280 -2.75 -7.52 -29.16
CA LYS A 280 -1.76 -6.61 -29.75
C LYS A 280 -0.35 -6.98 -29.33
N VAL A 281 -0.20 -7.36 -28.06
CA VAL A 281 1.05 -7.88 -27.50
C VAL A 281 0.69 -9.08 -26.61
N ASP A 282 1.26 -10.24 -26.90
CA ASP A 282 1.20 -11.37 -25.99
C ASP A 282 2.19 -11.14 -24.85
N ALA A 283 1.65 -10.79 -23.69
CA ALA A 283 2.40 -10.48 -22.46
C ALA A 283 1.90 -11.40 -21.33
N PRO A 284 2.41 -12.62 -21.22
CA PRO A 284 1.84 -13.67 -20.37
C PRO A 284 1.88 -13.36 -18.87
N GLU A 285 2.74 -12.43 -18.44
CA GLU A 285 2.88 -12.04 -17.02
C GLU A 285 1.98 -10.85 -16.62
N VAL A 286 1.22 -10.24 -17.55
CA VAL A 286 0.25 -9.20 -17.17
C VAL A 286 -0.85 -9.82 -16.30
N GLY A 287 -0.92 -9.35 -15.05
CA GLY A 287 -1.84 -9.84 -14.03
C GLY A 287 -1.31 -11.01 -13.19
N GLU A 288 -0.20 -11.63 -13.55
CA GLU A 288 0.47 -12.67 -12.77
C GLU A 288 1.39 -12.05 -11.70
N ASN A 289 2.05 -12.88 -10.89
CA ASN A 289 2.98 -12.45 -9.83
C ASN A 289 2.36 -11.52 -8.76
N LEU A 290 1.05 -11.53 -8.56
CA LEU A 290 0.43 -10.78 -7.47
C LEU A 290 1.02 -11.22 -6.14
N GLN A 291 1.52 -10.27 -5.38
CA GLN A 291 2.01 -10.44 -4.02
C GLN A 291 1.28 -9.47 -3.12
N ASP A 292 1.05 -9.88 -1.88
CA ASP A 292 0.46 -9.05 -0.84
C ASP A 292 0.90 -9.60 0.52
N HIS A 293 0.99 -8.76 1.51
CA HIS A 293 1.33 -9.18 2.87
C HIS A 293 0.15 -9.89 3.54
N PRO A 294 0.27 -11.19 3.85
CA PRO A 294 -0.75 -11.88 4.62
C PRO A 294 -0.67 -11.48 6.09
N ILE A 295 -1.82 -11.31 6.72
CA ILE A 295 -1.98 -10.95 8.12
C ILE A 295 -2.78 -11.99 8.89
N CYS A 296 -2.36 -12.28 10.11
CA CYS A 296 -3.13 -12.99 11.14
C CYS A 296 -3.03 -12.23 12.45
N CYS A 297 -4.07 -12.29 13.29
CA CYS A 297 -4.13 -11.47 14.50
C CYS A 297 -4.22 -12.32 15.77
N VAL A 298 -3.32 -12.09 16.73
CA VAL A 298 -3.49 -12.57 18.11
C VAL A 298 -4.27 -11.50 18.89
N ARG A 299 -5.42 -11.89 19.46
CA ARG A 299 -6.32 -10.99 20.18
C ARG A 299 -6.51 -11.42 21.60
N THR A 300 -6.33 -10.51 22.56
CA THR A 300 -6.44 -10.80 23.98
C THR A 300 -7.18 -9.70 24.72
N TYR A 301 -8.15 -10.07 25.55
CA TYR A 301 -8.83 -9.12 26.42
C TYR A 301 -7.90 -8.63 27.54
N VAL A 302 -8.13 -7.39 28.00
CA VAL A 302 -7.41 -6.80 29.14
C VAL A 302 -8.38 -6.47 30.28
N ARG A 303 -7.88 -6.54 31.54
CA ARG A 303 -8.69 -6.36 32.75
C ARG A 303 -9.15 -4.95 32.95
N ASP A 304 -8.27 -4.00 32.71
CA ASP A 304 -8.48 -2.59 32.99
C ASP A 304 -8.94 -1.84 31.73
N LYS A 305 -9.45 -0.63 31.92
CA LYS A 305 -9.79 0.28 30.82
C LYS A 305 -8.54 0.86 30.16
N LEU A 306 -7.65 -0.02 29.76
CA LEU A 306 -6.47 0.31 28.96
C LEU A 306 -6.85 0.29 27.47
N GLY A 307 -6.12 1.05 26.67
CA GLY A 307 -6.36 1.14 25.22
C GLY A 307 -7.41 2.16 24.85
N TYR A 308 -7.99 1.98 23.66
CA TYR A 308 -8.87 2.97 23.02
C TYR A 308 -10.34 2.53 22.91
N GLN A 309 -10.71 1.39 23.50
CA GLN A 309 -12.08 0.87 23.37
C GLN A 309 -13.15 1.89 23.77
N ASP A 310 -12.92 2.63 24.87
CA ASP A 310 -13.88 3.63 25.39
C ASP A 310 -14.05 4.86 24.47
N ILE A 311 -13.09 5.12 23.57
CA ILE A 311 -13.14 6.26 22.64
C ILE A 311 -13.56 5.88 21.22
N CYS A 312 -13.81 4.61 20.95
CA CYS A 312 -14.27 4.15 19.64
C CYS A 312 -15.77 4.44 19.43
N SER A 313 -16.55 4.68 20.50
CA SER A 313 -17.99 4.91 20.42
C SER A 313 -18.53 5.80 21.54
N GLY A 314 -19.80 6.24 21.42
CA GLY A 314 -20.53 6.92 22.47
C GLY A 314 -19.93 8.27 22.92
N LEU A 315 -20.05 8.57 24.21
CA LEU A 315 -19.57 9.84 24.80
C LEU A 315 -18.04 9.97 24.76
N GLY A 316 -17.30 8.86 24.83
CA GLY A 316 -15.83 8.85 24.70
C GLY A 316 -15.40 9.35 23.33
N ALA A 317 -16.00 8.82 22.27
CA ALA A 317 -15.74 9.25 20.90
C ALA A 317 -16.11 10.72 20.69
N ALA A 318 -17.24 11.19 21.22
CA ALA A 318 -17.67 12.59 21.13
C ALA A 318 -16.66 13.53 21.83
N LYS A 319 -16.18 13.16 23.04
CA LYS A 319 -15.18 13.93 23.78
C LYS A 319 -13.83 13.98 23.07
N ALA A 320 -13.37 12.85 22.54
CA ALA A 320 -12.13 12.75 21.77
C ALA A 320 -12.23 13.58 20.46
N GLY A 321 -13.38 13.52 19.78
CA GLY A 321 -13.66 14.33 18.59
C GLY A 321 -13.65 15.83 18.88
N LEU A 322 -14.29 16.27 19.97
CA LEU A 322 -14.30 17.68 20.39
C LEU A 322 -12.87 18.18 20.71
N ARG A 323 -12.10 17.39 21.48
CA ARG A 323 -10.68 17.69 21.75
C ARG A 323 -9.91 17.90 20.45
N TYR A 324 -10.03 16.95 19.53
CA TYR A 324 -9.36 17.03 18.23
C TYR A 324 -9.77 18.28 17.44
N LEU A 325 -11.04 18.61 17.39
CA LEU A 325 -11.54 19.79 16.66
C LEU A 325 -10.96 21.09 17.23
N LEU A 326 -10.81 21.19 18.55
CA LEU A 326 -10.31 22.38 19.24
C LEU A 326 -8.78 22.49 19.20
N THR A 327 -8.05 21.38 19.36
CA THR A 327 -6.61 21.39 19.62
C THR A 327 -5.76 20.71 18.56
N ARG A 328 -6.36 19.92 17.67
CA ARG A 328 -5.65 19.02 16.73
C ARG A 328 -4.71 18.05 17.45
N ASP A 329 -5.10 17.62 18.64
CA ASP A 329 -4.32 16.76 19.54
C ASP A 329 -5.18 15.63 20.12
N GLY A 330 -4.54 14.67 20.79
CA GLY A 330 -5.15 13.50 21.40
C GLY A 330 -5.26 12.29 20.46
N PRO A 331 -5.95 11.22 20.87
CA PRO A 331 -5.94 9.94 20.15
C PRO A 331 -6.40 10.01 18.68
N ILE A 332 -7.31 10.92 18.34
CA ILE A 332 -7.83 11.08 16.97
C ILE A 332 -6.81 11.81 16.06
N ALA A 333 -5.86 12.54 16.65
CA ALA A 333 -4.76 13.17 15.91
C ALA A 333 -3.66 12.18 15.51
N GLY A 334 -3.66 10.96 16.06
CA GLY A 334 -2.84 9.82 15.66
C GLY A 334 -3.66 8.83 14.82
N ASN A 335 -2.99 7.77 14.38
CA ASN A 335 -3.62 6.71 13.59
C ASN A 335 -4.15 5.54 14.44
N GLY A 336 -3.97 5.56 15.76
CA GLY A 336 -4.37 4.48 16.67
C GLY A 336 -3.46 3.25 16.62
N ILE A 337 -2.40 3.27 15.81
CA ILE A 337 -1.32 2.28 15.76
C ILE A 337 -0.06 3.03 16.17
N GLU A 338 0.33 2.91 17.41
CA GLU A 338 1.36 3.80 17.97
C GLU A 338 2.72 3.15 18.04
N THR A 339 2.73 1.81 18.04
CA THR A 339 3.97 1.02 18.11
C THR A 339 3.93 -0.16 17.16
N VAL A 340 5.10 -0.55 16.69
CA VAL A 340 5.32 -1.63 15.75
C VAL A 340 6.59 -2.38 16.14
N SER A 341 6.67 -3.65 15.80
CA SER A 341 7.90 -4.41 15.92
C SER A 341 8.23 -5.12 14.60
N HIS A 342 9.52 -5.24 14.34
CA HIS A 342 10.08 -5.92 13.18
C HIS A 342 11.11 -6.92 13.66
N TRP A 343 10.93 -8.20 13.36
CA TRP A 343 11.87 -9.24 13.78
C TRP A 343 11.77 -10.49 12.90
N ASN A 344 12.77 -11.33 13.04
CA ASN A 344 12.69 -12.71 12.57
C ASN A 344 12.42 -13.62 13.78
N PRO A 345 11.30 -14.37 13.83
CA PRO A 345 10.96 -15.23 14.96
C PRO A 345 11.98 -16.34 15.26
N GLN A 346 12.78 -16.70 14.27
CA GLN A 346 13.79 -17.77 14.36
C GLN A 346 15.18 -17.24 14.73
N ASP A 347 15.48 -15.96 14.40
CA ASP A 347 16.77 -15.33 14.65
C ASP A 347 16.62 -13.81 14.76
N PHE A 348 16.71 -13.25 15.97
CA PHE A 348 16.56 -11.83 16.23
C PHE A 348 17.69 -10.95 15.67
N THR A 349 18.76 -11.55 15.14
CA THR A 349 19.87 -10.84 14.51
C THR A 349 19.76 -10.81 12.99
N ALA A 350 18.89 -11.64 12.42
CA ALA A 350 18.63 -11.70 10.99
C ALA A 350 17.60 -10.65 10.56
N ASP A 351 17.58 -10.37 9.25
CA ASP A 351 16.58 -9.49 8.65
C ASP A 351 15.16 -9.87 9.05
N PRO A 352 14.33 -8.91 9.45
CA PRO A 352 12.95 -9.15 9.82
C PRO A 352 12.14 -9.82 8.71
N THR A 353 11.47 -10.90 9.07
CA THR A 353 10.48 -11.59 8.22
C THR A 353 9.05 -11.33 8.67
N VAL A 354 8.90 -10.70 9.84
CA VAL A 354 7.62 -10.36 10.47
C VAL A 354 7.59 -8.89 10.86
N GLN A 355 6.50 -8.23 10.53
CA GLN A 355 6.08 -6.96 11.11
C GLN A 355 4.88 -7.22 12.02
N CYS A 356 4.85 -6.62 13.19
CA CYS A 356 3.69 -6.73 14.08
C CYS A 356 3.26 -5.35 14.57
N TYR A 357 2.02 -4.98 14.27
CA TYR A 357 1.40 -3.80 14.83
C TYR A 357 0.74 -4.11 16.17
N HIS A 358 0.89 -3.20 17.11
CA HIS A 358 0.27 -3.31 18.43
C HIS A 358 -0.93 -2.37 18.46
N VAL A 359 -2.12 -2.93 18.32
CA VAL A 359 -3.37 -2.17 18.23
C VAL A 359 -4.08 -2.22 19.58
N PRO A 360 -4.22 -1.10 20.31
CA PRO A 360 -4.76 -1.09 21.68
C PRO A 360 -6.29 -1.13 21.73
N VAL A 361 -6.88 -1.98 20.88
CA VAL A 361 -8.30 -2.36 20.85
C VAL A 361 -8.43 -3.79 20.31
N ILE A 362 -9.55 -4.43 20.54
CA ILE A 362 -9.94 -5.62 19.76
C ILE A 362 -10.37 -5.13 18.38
N SER A 363 -9.66 -5.55 17.33
CA SER A 363 -9.96 -5.21 15.94
C SER A 363 -10.19 -6.46 15.10
N GLU A 364 -11.04 -6.34 14.10
CA GLU A 364 -11.25 -7.31 13.03
C GLU A 364 -11.01 -6.64 11.68
N ASP A 365 -10.68 -7.44 10.66
CA ASP A 365 -10.54 -7.01 9.26
C ASP A 365 -9.81 -5.68 9.07
N GLY A 366 -8.61 -5.60 9.64
CA GLY A 366 -7.71 -4.49 9.37
C GLY A 366 -8.09 -3.20 10.09
N LEU A 367 -8.05 -3.21 11.42
CA LEU A 367 -8.11 -2.01 12.25
C LEU A 367 -9.52 -1.47 12.53
N ILE A 368 -10.57 -2.18 12.18
CA ILE A 368 -11.94 -1.81 12.57
C ILE A 368 -12.16 -2.30 14.01
N PRO A 369 -12.33 -1.39 14.99
CA PRO A 369 -12.58 -1.79 16.37
C PRO A 369 -13.89 -2.56 16.49
N THR A 370 -13.88 -3.71 17.18
CA THR A 370 -15.04 -4.55 17.42
C THR A 370 -15.28 -4.79 18.91
N GLY A 371 -16.53 -5.08 19.25
CA GLY A 371 -16.92 -5.37 20.62
C GLY A 371 -16.87 -4.17 21.57
N LYS A 372 -17.08 -4.45 22.87
CA LYS A 372 -17.13 -3.44 23.95
C LYS A 372 -16.07 -3.66 25.04
N ARG A 373 -15.47 -4.84 25.07
CA ARG A 373 -14.42 -5.17 26.08
C ARG A 373 -13.09 -4.59 25.64
N PRO A 374 -12.32 -3.99 26.55
CA PRO A 374 -10.95 -3.58 26.28
C PRO A 374 -10.08 -4.77 25.88
N GLY A 375 -9.11 -4.53 25.03
CA GLY A 375 -8.18 -5.57 24.63
C GLY A 375 -7.06 -5.03 23.76
N VAL A 376 -6.17 -5.92 23.38
CA VAL A 376 -5.05 -5.68 22.47
C VAL A 376 -5.11 -6.66 21.31
N THR A 377 -4.81 -6.17 20.14
CA THR A 377 -4.61 -6.98 18.93
C THR A 377 -3.16 -6.84 18.49
N LEU A 378 -2.44 -7.96 18.42
CA LEU A 378 -1.16 -8.04 17.73
C LEU A 378 -1.43 -8.47 16.29
N GLU A 379 -1.22 -7.56 15.36
CA GLU A 379 -1.40 -7.78 13.91
C GLU A 379 -0.10 -8.31 13.32
N VAL A 380 -0.01 -9.62 13.17
CA VAL A 380 1.18 -10.35 12.71
C VAL A 380 1.16 -10.45 11.19
N VAL A 381 2.13 -9.83 10.54
CA VAL A 381 2.24 -9.68 9.09
C VAL A 381 3.51 -10.35 8.59
N LEU A 382 3.42 -11.26 7.64
CA LEU A 382 4.60 -11.79 6.96
C LEU A 382 5.08 -10.79 5.91
N LEU A 383 6.35 -10.40 6.00
CA LEU A 383 6.95 -9.37 5.14
C LEU A 383 7.41 -9.90 3.77
N ARG A 384 7.75 -11.16 3.67
CA ARG A 384 8.36 -11.75 2.48
C ARG A 384 7.65 -13.04 2.04
N PRO A 385 6.36 -12.98 1.67
CA PRO A 385 5.62 -14.17 1.24
C PRO A 385 6.20 -14.73 -0.07
N ARG A 386 6.27 -16.05 -0.16
CA ARG A 386 6.67 -16.81 -1.36
C ARG A 386 5.48 -17.09 -2.26
N SER A 387 4.30 -17.19 -1.68
CA SER A 387 3.05 -17.39 -2.41
C SER A 387 2.85 -16.32 -3.48
N ARG A 388 2.43 -16.74 -4.67
CA ARG A 388 2.17 -15.87 -5.82
C ARG A 388 0.74 -16.05 -6.30
N GLY A 389 0.07 -14.94 -6.47
CA GLY A 389 -1.30 -14.85 -6.95
C GLY A 389 -1.42 -14.22 -8.32
N TRP A 390 -2.64 -13.81 -8.66
CA TRP A 390 -2.94 -13.24 -9.96
C TRP A 390 -4.17 -12.31 -9.93
N VAL A 391 -4.25 -11.44 -10.95
CA VAL A 391 -5.40 -10.61 -11.30
C VAL A 391 -5.81 -10.94 -12.74
N ARG A 392 -7.06 -11.33 -12.99
CA ARG A 392 -7.56 -11.71 -14.30
C ARG A 392 -8.87 -11.01 -14.64
N LEU A 393 -9.21 -10.95 -15.92
CA LEU A 393 -10.50 -10.42 -16.34
C LEU A 393 -11.62 -11.37 -15.90
N ALA A 394 -12.75 -10.84 -15.45
CA ALA A 394 -13.96 -11.60 -15.23
C ALA A 394 -14.73 -11.84 -16.53
N ASP A 395 -14.73 -10.83 -17.42
CA ASP A 395 -15.40 -10.84 -18.71
C ASP A 395 -14.85 -9.72 -19.64
N ALA A 396 -15.47 -9.53 -20.80
CA ALA A 396 -15.09 -8.51 -21.77
C ALA A 396 -15.52 -7.07 -21.40
N ASN A 397 -16.35 -6.91 -20.37
CA ASN A 397 -16.84 -5.59 -19.97
C ASN A 397 -15.81 -4.85 -19.10
N PRO A 398 -15.26 -3.71 -19.50
CA PRO A 398 -14.27 -2.99 -18.71
C PRO A 398 -14.81 -2.41 -17.39
N ASP A 399 -16.12 -2.38 -17.17
CA ASP A 399 -16.72 -1.96 -15.91
C ASP A 399 -16.77 -3.11 -14.88
N SER A 400 -16.67 -4.37 -15.32
CA SER A 400 -16.65 -5.51 -14.41
C SER A 400 -15.44 -5.49 -13.50
N MET A 401 -15.62 -5.90 -12.25
CA MET A 401 -14.48 -6.07 -11.32
C MET A 401 -13.64 -7.26 -11.76
N PRO A 402 -12.30 -7.16 -11.69
CA PRO A 402 -11.43 -8.28 -12.02
C PRO A 402 -11.54 -9.38 -10.98
N LEU A 403 -11.18 -10.58 -11.36
CA LEU A 403 -10.95 -11.70 -10.45
C LEU A 403 -9.58 -11.52 -9.80
N ILE A 404 -9.51 -11.69 -8.48
CA ILE A 404 -8.29 -11.53 -7.70
C ILE A 404 -8.06 -12.80 -6.90
N ASN A 405 -6.89 -13.40 -7.05
CA ASN A 405 -6.44 -14.50 -6.20
C ASN A 405 -5.09 -14.12 -5.58
N PRO A 406 -5.01 -13.71 -4.32
CA PRO A 406 -3.74 -13.44 -3.65
C PRO A 406 -2.96 -14.72 -3.33
N ASN A 407 -3.61 -15.89 -3.35
CA ASN A 407 -3.02 -17.21 -3.14
C ASN A 407 -2.29 -17.34 -1.79
N PHE A 408 -2.81 -16.71 -0.73
CA PHE A 408 -2.19 -16.69 0.60
C PHE A 408 -1.93 -18.10 1.16
N MET A 409 -0.75 -18.32 1.74
CA MET A 409 -0.37 -19.58 2.40
C MET A 409 -0.41 -20.82 1.47
N GLU A 410 -0.31 -20.63 0.16
CA GLU A 410 -0.19 -21.73 -0.79
C GLU A 410 1.21 -22.35 -0.74
N ASP A 411 2.24 -21.52 -0.55
CA ASP A 411 3.60 -21.99 -0.25
C ASP A 411 3.66 -22.46 1.21
N GLU A 412 4.13 -23.70 1.41
CA GLU A 412 4.19 -24.32 2.73
C GLU A 412 5.14 -23.59 3.69
N GLN A 413 6.16 -22.91 3.16
CA GLN A 413 7.07 -22.11 3.97
C GLN A 413 6.37 -20.88 4.55
N ASP A 414 5.50 -20.22 3.78
CA ASP A 414 4.70 -19.10 4.28
C ASP A 414 3.83 -19.52 5.46
N LEU A 415 3.22 -20.69 5.35
CA LEU A 415 2.40 -21.25 6.44
C LEU A 415 3.24 -21.59 7.67
N SER A 416 4.41 -22.20 7.47
CA SER A 416 5.35 -22.52 8.56
C SER A 416 5.85 -21.26 9.26
N ASP A 417 6.23 -20.23 8.48
CA ASP A 417 6.68 -18.93 9.01
C ASP A 417 5.55 -18.22 9.77
N ALA A 418 4.30 -18.31 9.28
CA ALA A 418 3.14 -17.76 9.97
C ALA A 418 2.85 -18.49 11.30
N VAL A 419 2.98 -19.81 11.36
CA VAL A 419 2.84 -20.59 12.59
C VAL A 419 3.88 -20.14 13.62
N ALA A 420 5.16 -20.03 13.20
CA ALA A 420 6.24 -19.56 14.06
C ALA A 420 5.98 -18.13 14.58
N ALA A 421 5.50 -17.25 13.71
CA ALA A 421 5.17 -15.86 14.06
C ALA A 421 4.01 -15.76 15.07
N ILE A 422 2.97 -16.59 14.94
CA ILE A 422 1.84 -16.65 15.91
C ILE A 422 2.32 -17.18 17.26
N ARG A 423 3.19 -18.21 17.29
CA ARG A 423 3.79 -18.69 18.54
C ARG A 423 4.63 -17.63 19.23
N ALA A 424 5.46 -16.92 18.46
CA ALA A 424 6.26 -15.82 18.98
C ALA A 424 5.38 -14.70 19.56
N ALA A 425 4.32 -14.30 18.86
CA ALA A 425 3.37 -13.31 19.34
C ALA A 425 2.68 -13.74 20.65
N ARG A 426 2.31 -15.01 20.79
CA ARG A 426 1.80 -15.58 22.06
C ARG A 426 2.84 -15.53 23.17
N SER A 427 4.10 -15.82 22.86
CA SER A 427 5.20 -15.74 23.83
C SER A 427 5.43 -14.30 24.30
N VAL A 428 5.26 -13.31 23.44
CA VAL A 428 5.27 -11.89 23.83
C VAL A 428 4.08 -11.55 24.74
N MET A 429 2.87 -12.05 24.42
CA MET A 429 1.69 -11.83 25.27
C MET A 429 1.83 -12.45 26.67
N ALA A 430 2.68 -13.48 26.82
CA ALA A 430 2.97 -14.15 28.09
C ALA A 430 4.07 -13.46 28.90
N GLN A 431 4.73 -12.41 28.41
CA GLN A 431 5.73 -11.66 29.16
C GLN A 431 5.10 -10.88 30.31
N ASP A 432 5.85 -10.68 31.40
CA ASP A 432 5.36 -10.09 32.64
C ASP A 432 4.59 -8.79 32.46
N SER A 433 5.08 -7.91 31.58
CA SER A 433 4.46 -6.61 31.33
C SER A 433 3.04 -6.71 30.76
N LEU A 434 2.74 -7.70 29.93
CA LEU A 434 1.39 -7.92 29.37
C LEU A 434 0.59 -8.93 30.21
N ALA A 435 1.20 -10.00 30.72
CA ALA A 435 0.53 -11.05 31.49
C ALA A 435 -0.22 -10.51 32.71
N GLN A 436 0.30 -9.46 33.37
CA GLN A 436 -0.36 -8.84 34.53
C GLN A 436 -1.67 -8.09 34.19
N VAL A 437 -1.86 -7.68 32.92
CA VAL A 437 -3.05 -6.92 32.50
C VAL A 437 -3.97 -7.69 31.55
N THR A 438 -3.47 -8.75 30.92
CA THR A 438 -4.26 -9.59 30.00
C THR A 438 -5.12 -10.60 30.75
N GLU A 439 -6.19 -11.05 30.10
CA GLU A 439 -7.12 -12.07 30.62
C GLU A 439 -7.16 -13.24 29.64
N GLU A 440 -8.20 -13.32 28.86
CA GLU A 440 -8.51 -14.43 27.98
C GLU A 440 -8.05 -14.12 26.54
N GLU A 441 -7.34 -15.08 25.94
CA GLU A 441 -7.04 -15.02 24.50
C GLU A 441 -8.32 -15.28 23.69
N LEU A 442 -8.75 -14.30 22.90
CA LEU A 442 -9.90 -14.39 22.03
C LEU A 442 -9.59 -15.11 20.72
N ALA A 443 -8.40 -14.87 20.16
CA ALA A 443 -7.93 -15.47 18.91
C ALA A 443 -6.41 -15.64 18.92
N PRO A 444 -5.91 -16.81 18.51
CA PRO A 444 -6.60 -18.02 18.02
C PRO A 444 -7.53 -18.68 19.05
N GLY A 445 -7.34 -18.44 20.35
CA GLY A 445 -8.10 -19.02 21.45
C GLY A 445 -7.43 -20.29 22.05
N ALA A 446 -7.79 -20.59 23.29
CA ALA A 446 -7.15 -21.64 24.09
C ALA A 446 -7.25 -23.06 23.49
N ALA A 447 -8.18 -23.31 22.59
CA ALA A 447 -8.34 -24.60 21.92
C ALA A 447 -7.33 -24.85 20.79
N VAL A 448 -6.62 -23.82 20.31
CA VAL A 448 -5.67 -23.89 19.19
C VAL A 448 -4.24 -23.90 19.76
N GLN A 449 -3.60 -25.07 19.86
CA GLN A 449 -2.32 -25.21 20.56
C GLN A 449 -1.21 -25.83 19.70
N SER A 450 -1.48 -26.90 18.96
CA SER A 450 -0.49 -27.55 18.10
C SER A 450 -0.21 -26.73 16.85
N ASP A 451 0.94 -27.00 16.21
CA ASP A 451 1.29 -26.34 14.93
C ASP A 451 0.25 -26.60 13.85
N GLU A 452 -0.30 -27.82 13.82
CA GLU A 452 -1.34 -28.22 12.87
C GLU A 452 -2.64 -27.43 13.13
N GLU A 453 -3.07 -27.27 14.38
CA GLU A 453 -4.24 -26.48 14.73
C GLU A 453 -4.06 -24.99 14.41
N ILE A 454 -2.85 -24.44 14.67
CA ILE A 454 -2.51 -23.06 14.31
C ILE A 454 -2.53 -22.90 12.79
N ALA A 455 -1.93 -23.84 12.03
CA ALA A 455 -1.93 -23.81 10.56
C ALA A 455 -3.36 -23.85 9.98
N GLN A 456 -4.22 -24.72 10.52
CA GLN A 456 -5.63 -24.78 10.11
C GLN A 456 -6.38 -23.49 10.45
N TRP A 457 -6.13 -22.91 11.61
CA TRP A 457 -6.69 -21.63 12.00
C TRP A 457 -6.21 -20.50 11.08
N ILE A 458 -4.89 -20.43 10.76
CA ILE A 458 -4.32 -19.44 9.84
C ILE A 458 -5.02 -19.50 8.49
N ARG A 459 -5.12 -20.68 7.86
CA ARG A 459 -5.82 -20.84 6.58
C ARG A 459 -7.25 -20.31 6.60
N LYS A 460 -7.91 -20.43 7.76
CA LYS A 460 -9.30 -19.98 7.94
C LYS A 460 -9.44 -18.47 8.09
N VAL A 461 -8.44 -17.79 8.69
CA VAL A 461 -8.54 -16.37 9.09
C VAL A 461 -7.59 -15.44 8.36
N VAL A 462 -6.61 -15.96 7.63
CA VAL A 462 -5.63 -15.13 6.90
C VAL A 462 -6.34 -14.11 6.02
N ASN A 463 -5.86 -12.86 6.08
CA ASN A 463 -6.42 -11.75 5.30
C ASN A 463 -5.29 -10.92 4.69
N THR A 464 -5.64 -9.93 3.90
CA THR A 464 -4.73 -8.97 3.25
C THR A 464 -4.39 -7.81 4.18
N MET A 465 -3.14 -7.29 4.10
CA MET A 465 -2.78 -5.96 4.61
C MET A 465 -3.03 -4.84 3.60
N TRP A 466 -3.67 -5.16 2.46
CA TRP A 466 -3.94 -4.23 1.34
C TRP A 466 -2.68 -3.61 0.73
N HIS A 467 -1.67 -4.45 0.56
CA HIS A 467 -0.38 -4.09 -0.05
C HIS A 467 -0.16 -4.79 -1.41
N PRO A 468 -1.16 -4.87 -2.33
CA PRO A 468 -0.99 -5.60 -3.59
C PRO A 468 0.08 -4.98 -4.47
N VAL A 469 0.98 -5.83 -4.99
CA VAL A 469 2.08 -5.46 -5.89
C VAL A 469 2.33 -6.52 -6.96
N GLY A 470 3.17 -6.24 -7.93
CA GLY A 470 3.85 -7.24 -8.76
C GLY A 470 3.17 -7.62 -10.06
N THR A 471 1.95 -7.22 -10.31
CA THR A 471 1.10 -7.68 -11.44
C THR A 471 1.45 -7.12 -12.82
N CYS A 472 2.44 -6.24 -12.89
CA CYS A 472 3.07 -5.73 -14.13
C CYS A 472 4.59 -5.63 -13.88
N ARG A 473 5.20 -6.69 -13.34
CA ARG A 473 6.56 -6.66 -12.82
C ARG A 473 7.58 -6.14 -13.83
N MET A 474 8.55 -5.37 -13.34
CA MET A 474 9.72 -5.00 -14.12
C MET A 474 10.75 -6.14 -14.17
N GLY A 475 11.57 -6.14 -15.21
CA GLY A 475 12.66 -7.10 -15.36
C GLY A 475 13.32 -7.02 -16.73
N SER A 476 14.56 -7.53 -16.82
CA SER A 476 15.30 -7.68 -18.06
C SER A 476 14.81 -8.86 -18.91
N ASP A 477 14.27 -9.91 -18.27
CA ASP A 477 13.79 -11.12 -18.95
C ASP A 477 12.59 -10.85 -19.89
N ASP A 478 12.43 -11.70 -20.91
CA ASP A 478 11.39 -11.53 -21.96
C ASP A 478 9.95 -11.60 -21.44
N ARG A 479 9.71 -12.16 -20.27
CA ARG A 479 8.39 -12.30 -19.66
C ARG A 479 7.98 -11.07 -18.85
N ALA A 480 8.93 -10.22 -18.43
CA ALA A 480 8.65 -9.01 -17.68
C ALA A 480 7.72 -8.09 -18.48
N VAL A 481 6.75 -7.47 -17.78
CA VAL A 481 5.75 -6.60 -18.40
C VAL A 481 6.35 -5.24 -18.76
N VAL A 482 7.22 -4.71 -17.91
CA VAL A 482 7.94 -3.47 -18.18
C VAL A 482 9.45 -3.68 -18.07
N ASP A 483 10.19 -2.87 -18.81
CA ASP A 483 11.66 -2.83 -18.73
C ASP A 483 12.14 -2.04 -17.49
N ALA A 484 13.46 -1.95 -17.32
CA ALA A 484 14.08 -1.22 -16.22
C ALA A 484 13.73 0.28 -16.18
N ARG A 485 13.31 0.88 -17.30
CA ARG A 485 12.81 2.27 -17.38
C ARG A 485 11.30 2.35 -17.31
N LEU A 486 10.61 1.27 -16.87
CA LEU A 486 9.17 1.17 -16.67
C LEU A 486 8.34 1.33 -17.95
N ARG A 487 8.93 1.11 -19.14
CA ARG A 487 8.23 1.11 -20.43
C ARG A 487 7.59 -0.26 -20.64
N VAL A 488 6.34 -0.29 -21.09
CA VAL A 488 5.63 -1.53 -21.41
C VAL A 488 6.29 -2.19 -22.63
N LYS A 489 6.77 -3.42 -22.48
CA LYS A 489 7.43 -4.13 -23.56
C LYS A 489 6.48 -4.37 -24.73
N GLY A 490 6.94 -4.07 -25.94
CA GLY A 490 6.15 -4.21 -27.18
C GLY A 490 5.13 -3.09 -27.45
N VAL A 491 5.09 -2.01 -26.61
CA VAL A 491 4.24 -0.85 -26.86
C VAL A 491 5.03 0.43 -26.60
N GLU A 492 5.25 1.21 -27.63
CA GLU A 492 5.89 2.53 -27.51
C GLU A 492 4.97 3.54 -26.82
N ASN A 493 5.56 4.55 -26.17
CA ASN A 493 4.88 5.66 -25.50
C ASN A 493 3.94 5.24 -24.36
N LEU A 494 4.13 4.03 -23.78
CA LEU A 494 3.36 3.51 -22.66
C LEU A 494 4.27 3.10 -21.50
N ARG A 495 3.97 3.57 -20.30
CA ARG A 495 4.64 3.18 -19.06
C ARG A 495 3.63 2.70 -18.02
N VAL A 496 4.10 1.84 -17.11
CA VAL A 496 3.42 1.57 -15.84
C VAL A 496 4.30 2.11 -14.73
N ILE A 497 3.77 3.02 -13.91
CA ILE A 497 4.50 3.64 -12.79
C ILE A 497 3.60 3.56 -11.55
N ASP A 498 3.54 2.40 -10.92
CA ASP A 498 2.84 2.15 -9.65
C ASP A 498 3.34 0.84 -9.01
N ALA A 499 2.69 0.40 -7.93
CA ALA A 499 3.08 -0.80 -7.19
C ALA A 499 3.09 -2.08 -8.03
N SER A 500 2.39 -2.13 -9.16
CA SER A 500 2.34 -3.32 -10.01
C SER A 500 3.70 -3.69 -10.62
N ILE A 501 4.65 -2.72 -10.69
CA ILE A 501 5.96 -2.96 -11.32
C ILE A 501 6.94 -3.69 -10.40
N MET A 502 6.69 -3.77 -9.10
CA MET A 502 7.60 -4.39 -8.13
C MET A 502 7.83 -5.87 -8.49
N PRO A 503 9.07 -6.33 -8.72
CA PRO A 503 9.34 -7.76 -8.97
C PRO A 503 9.03 -8.61 -7.74
N ASN A 504 9.47 -8.11 -6.57
CA ASN A 504 9.17 -8.65 -5.25
C ASN A 504 8.59 -7.56 -4.36
N ILE A 505 7.67 -7.95 -3.46
CA ILE A 505 7.11 -7.06 -2.46
C ILE A 505 8.20 -6.62 -1.48
N VAL A 506 8.18 -5.36 -1.09
CA VAL A 506 9.11 -4.81 -0.10
C VAL A 506 8.72 -5.20 1.32
N SER A 507 9.67 -5.32 2.22
CA SER A 507 9.47 -5.64 3.65
C SER A 507 8.92 -4.42 4.42
N ALA A 508 7.82 -3.84 3.91
CA ALA A 508 7.24 -2.57 4.37
C ALA A 508 5.79 -2.38 3.93
N ASN A 509 5.10 -1.43 4.56
CA ASN A 509 3.90 -0.83 3.95
C ASN A 509 4.24 -0.20 2.60
N THR A 510 3.48 -0.49 1.58
CA THR A 510 3.83 -0.16 0.19
C THR A 510 3.69 1.32 -0.19
N ASN A 511 3.11 2.17 0.68
CA ASN A 511 2.83 3.57 0.32
C ASN A 511 4.10 4.41 0.10
N ALA A 512 5.08 4.36 1.01
CA ALA A 512 6.34 5.11 0.87
C ALA A 512 7.20 4.57 -0.29
N PRO A 513 7.39 3.24 -0.45
CA PRO A 513 8.04 2.66 -1.62
C PRO A 513 7.37 3.02 -2.95
N CYS A 514 6.02 3.01 -3.03
CA CYS A 514 5.29 3.43 -4.23
C CYS A 514 5.58 4.88 -4.62
N GLN A 515 5.73 5.76 -3.64
CA GLN A 515 6.07 7.16 -3.93
C GLN A 515 7.52 7.31 -4.39
N ALA A 516 8.46 6.58 -3.77
CA ALA A 516 9.87 6.61 -4.16
C ALA A 516 10.09 6.06 -5.57
N LEU A 517 9.52 4.89 -5.89
CA LEU A 517 9.58 4.34 -7.24
C LEU A 517 8.91 5.24 -8.28
N ALA A 518 7.79 5.89 -7.91
CA ALA A 518 7.10 6.82 -8.80
C ALA A 518 7.93 8.07 -9.07
N ARG A 519 8.67 8.56 -8.07
CA ARG A 519 9.61 9.66 -8.25
C ARG A 519 10.74 9.25 -9.20
N LYS A 520 11.34 8.06 -9.03
CA LYS A 520 12.36 7.54 -9.95
C LYS A 520 11.81 7.39 -11.37
N GLY A 521 10.64 6.79 -11.54
CA GLY A 521 9.98 6.67 -12.84
C GLY A 521 9.66 8.01 -13.50
N ALA A 522 9.30 9.03 -12.69
CA ALA A 522 9.05 10.39 -13.19
C ALA A 522 10.35 11.09 -13.63
N VAL A 523 11.46 10.88 -12.94
CA VAL A 523 12.80 11.34 -13.38
C VAL A 523 13.13 10.77 -14.76
N MET A 524 13.00 9.44 -14.92
CA MET A 524 13.27 8.77 -16.20
C MET A 524 12.37 9.29 -17.33
N LEU A 525 11.08 9.53 -17.04
CA LEU A 525 10.16 10.08 -18.05
C LEU A 525 10.48 11.52 -18.41
N ALA A 526 10.88 12.36 -17.44
CA ALA A 526 11.30 13.74 -17.70
C ALA A 526 12.58 13.81 -18.56
N GLU A 527 13.55 12.91 -18.31
CA GLU A 527 14.75 12.78 -19.15
C GLU A 527 14.40 12.41 -20.60
N ASP A 528 13.51 11.41 -20.78
CA ASP A 528 13.10 10.98 -22.12
C ASP A 528 12.28 12.07 -22.84
N TYR A 529 11.44 12.81 -22.10
CA TYR A 529 10.72 13.96 -22.63
C TYR A 529 11.67 15.07 -23.11
N ALA A 530 12.70 15.40 -22.33
CA ALA A 530 13.69 16.42 -22.68
C ALA A 530 14.56 16.03 -23.89
N ARG A 531 14.78 14.74 -24.15
CA ARG A 531 15.50 14.26 -25.34
C ARG A 531 14.68 14.36 -26.63
N GLN A 532 13.36 14.43 -26.53
CA GLN A 532 12.42 14.49 -27.66
C GLN A 532 12.05 15.93 -28.06
N HIS A 533 12.33 16.92 -27.20
CA HIS A 533 12.02 18.34 -27.35
C HIS A 533 13.26 19.22 -27.19
#